data_d0a1382778422ab7856aaeab10d1de46
#
_entry.id   d0a1382778422ab7856aaeab10d1de46
#
_cell.length_a   1.000
_cell.length_b   1.000
_cell.length_c   1.000
_cell.angle_alpha   90.00
_cell.angle_beta   90.00
_cell.angle_gamma   90.00
#
_symmetry.space_group_name_H-M   'P 1'
#
loop_
_entity.id
_entity.type
_entity.pdbx_description
1 polymer ?
#
loop_
_entity_poly.entity_id
_entity_poly.type
_entity_poly.pdbx_seq_one_letter_code
_entity_poly.pdbx_strand_id
1 'polypeptide(L)' 'MDDKNKIDLPDRDLINISEPYELSNWADKFGVTNVKLKAVVNIVGNSAKKVEAYLTKNK' A
#
# COMPACT_ATOMS: atom_id res chain seq x y z
N MET A 1 18.65 -13.12 -1.05
CA MET A 1 17.60 -13.20 -0.28
C MET A 1 16.32 -13.23 -1.00
N ASP A 2 15.50 -13.91 -0.50
CA ASP A 2 14.35 -14.11 -1.14
C ASP A 2 13.25 -13.31 -0.62
N ASP A 3 12.58 -12.62 -1.38
CA ASP A 3 11.54 -11.73 -0.98
C ASP A 3 10.18 -12.26 -1.32
N LYS A 4 9.93 -13.47 -1.00
CA LYS A 4 8.68 -14.07 -1.33
C LYS A 4 7.51 -13.37 -0.79
N ASN A 5 7.66 -12.68 0.32
CA ASN A 5 6.55 -11.96 0.91
C ASN A 5 6.44 -10.56 0.42
N LYS A 6 7.32 -10.15 -0.47
CA LYS A 6 7.31 -8.81 -0.94
C LYS A 6 6.45 -8.72 -2.19
N ILE A 7 5.64 -7.68 -2.27
CA ILE A 7 4.82 -7.44 -3.45
C ILE A 7 5.65 -6.70 -4.46
N ASP A 8 5.69 -7.20 -5.68
CA ASP A 8 6.48 -6.57 -6.72
C ASP A 8 5.60 -5.60 -7.49
N LEU A 9 5.74 -4.33 -7.22
CA LEU A 9 4.89 -3.30 -7.79
C LEU A 9 5.69 -2.37 -8.69
N PRO A 10 5.10 -1.93 -9.79
CA PRO A 10 5.76 -0.91 -10.62
C PRO A 10 5.76 0.42 -9.90
N ASP A 11 6.77 1.22 -10.19
CA ASP A 11 6.91 2.52 -9.56
C ASP A 11 5.75 3.44 -9.82
N ARG A 12 5.09 3.28 -10.94
CA ARG A 12 4.03 4.19 -11.33
C ARG A 12 2.64 3.82 -10.83
N ASP A 13 2.53 2.72 -10.08
CA ASP A 13 1.23 2.36 -9.55
C ASP A 13 0.85 3.32 -8.46
N LEU A 14 -0.30 3.94 -8.61
CA LEU A 14 -0.80 4.90 -7.63
C LEU A 14 -2.08 4.39 -7.01
N ILE A 15 -2.22 4.65 -5.73
CA ILE A 15 -3.39 4.23 -4.99
C ILE A 15 -4.40 5.35 -4.97
N ASN A 16 -5.61 5.08 -5.44
CA ASN A 16 -6.65 6.08 -5.44
C ASN A 16 -7.55 5.87 -4.23
N ILE A 17 -7.26 6.57 -3.15
CA ILE A 17 -8.03 6.40 -1.92
C ILE A 17 -9.39 7.08 -1.97
N SER A 18 -9.66 7.83 -3.03
CA SER A 18 -10.98 8.41 -3.21
C SER A 18 -12.00 7.39 -3.68
N GLU A 19 -11.52 6.28 -4.23
CA GLU A 19 -12.39 5.21 -4.70
C GLU A 19 -12.43 4.12 -3.64
N PRO A 20 -13.55 3.94 -2.97
CA PRO A 20 -13.61 2.92 -1.92
C PRO A 20 -13.24 1.52 -2.40
N TYR A 21 -13.59 1.25 -3.63
CA TYR A 21 -13.31 -0.01 -4.27
C TYR A 21 -11.82 -0.26 -4.39
N GLU A 22 -11.09 0.74 -4.91
CA GLU A 22 -9.65 0.64 -5.02
C GLU A 22 -8.99 0.62 -3.67
N LEU A 23 -9.48 1.44 -2.76
CA LEU A 23 -8.93 1.48 -1.42
C LEU A 23 -9.01 0.10 -0.77
N SER A 24 -10.16 -0.55 -0.87
CA SER A 24 -10.33 -1.87 -0.31
C SER A 24 -9.43 -2.89 -0.96
N ASN A 25 -9.28 -2.81 -2.27
CA ASN A 25 -8.42 -3.73 -2.99
C ASN A 25 -6.97 -3.61 -2.54
N TRP A 26 -6.49 -2.39 -2.40
CA TRP A 26 -5.11 -2.18 -1.96
C TRP A 26 -4.93 -2.59 -0.50
N ALA A 27 -5.89 -2.26 0.34
CA ALA A 27 -5.81 -2.63 1.76
C ALA A 27 -5.74 -4.14 1.89
N ASP A 28 -6.55 -4.83 1.12
CA ASP A 28 -6.57 -6.27 1.14
C ASP A 28 -5.23 -6.83 0.65
N LYS A 29 -4.70 -6.26 -0.40
CA LYS A 29 -3.43 -6.68 -0.96
C LYS A 29 -2.30 -6.51 0.05
N PHE A 30 -2.33 -5.44 0.81
CA PHE A 30 -1.30 -5.17 1.81
C PHE A 30 -1.61 -5.79 3.17
N GLY A 31 -2.78 -6.36 3.35
CA GLY A 31 -3.15 -7.00 4.60
C GLY A 31 -3.40 -6.01 5.72
N VAL A 32 -3.96 -4.85 5.41
CA VAL A 32 -4.26 -3.83 6.40
C VAL A 32 -5.70 -3.37 6.24
N THR A 33 -6.17 -2.58 7.20
CA THR A 33 -7.52 -2.02 7.09
C THR A 33 -7.52 -0.82 6.16
N ASN A 34 -8.71 -0.44 5.71
CA ASN A 34 -8.84 0.75 4.86
C ASN A 34 -8.35 1.99 5.58
N VAL A 35 -8.66 2.09 6.87
CA VAL A 35 -8.25 3.24 7.67
C VAL A 35 -6.72 3.30 7.76
N LYS A 36 -6.12 2.17 7.98
CA LYS A 36 -4.66 2.12 8.08
C LYS A 36 -4.03 2.52 6.75
N LEU A 37 -4.56 2.04 5.65
CA LEU A 37 -4.02 2.36 4.35
C LEU A 37 -4.11 3.85 4.07
N LYS A 38 -5.24 4.46 4.39
CA LYS A 38 -5.40 5.90 4.22
C LYS A 38 -4.37 6.67 5.03
N ALA A 39 -4.13 6.24 6.25
CA ALA A 39 -3.15 6.89 7.10
C ALA A 39 -1.76 6.80 6.51
N VAL A 40 -1.40 5.65 5.99
CA VAL A 40 -0.08 5.47 5.39
C VAL A 40 0.06 6.33 4.14
N VAL A 41 -0.98 6.38 3.32
CA VAL A 41 -0.94 7.21 2.13
C VAL A 41 -0.75 8.68 2.50
N ASN A 42 -1.35 9.12 3.58
CA ASN A 42 -1.17 10.49 4.05
C ASN A 42 0.26 10.76 4.50
N ILE A 43 0.97 9.74 4.89
CA ILE A 43 2.35 9.88 5.36
C ILE A 43 3.34 9.84 4.21
N VAL A 44 3.22 8.86 3.34
CA VAL A 44 4.22 8.64 2.30
C VAL A 44 3.76 9.00 0.90
N GLY A 45 2.49 9.31 0.73
CA GLY A 45 1.95 9.62 -0.58
C GLY A 45 1.23 8.42 -1.14
N ASN A 46 0.69 8.59 -2.32
CA ASN A 46 -0.15 7.56 -2.92
C ASN A 46 0.60 6.55 -3.80
N SER A 47 1.91 6.51 -3.71
CA SER A 47 2.68 5.54 -4.46
C SER A 47 2.54 4.17 -3.79
N ALA A 48 2.04 3.19 -4.52
CA ALA A 48 1.87 1.86 -3.96
C ALA A 48 3.20 1.29 -3.48
N LYS A 49 4.26 1.56 -4.22
CA LYS A 49 5.56 1.07 -3.85
C LYS A 49 6.05 1.67 -2.53
N LYS A 50 5.82 2.95 -2.35
CA LYS A 50 6.21 3.61 -1.11
C LYS A 50 5.38 3.15 0.07
N VAL A 51 4.10 2.91 -0.17
CA VAL A 51 3.21 2.40 0.87
C VAL A 51 3.67 1.01 1.29
N GLU A 52 3.97 0.19 0.33
CA GLU A 52 4.43 -1.16 0.62
C GLU A 52 5.72 -1.12 1.44
N ALA A 53 6.65 -0.27 1.06
CA ALA A 53 7.90 -0.15 1.78
C ALA A 53 7.68 0.32 3.22
N TYR A 54 6.78 1.28 3.39
CA TYR A 54 6.46 1.79 4.73
C TYR A 54 5.88 0.69 5.60
N LEU A 55 4.94 -0.06 5.06
CA LEU A 55 4.29 -1.11 5.83
C LEU A 55 5.26 -2.23 6.18
N THR A 56 6.15 -2.55 5.27
CA THR A 56 7.15 -3.56 5.52
C THR A 56 8.11 -3.13 6.62
N LYS A 57 8.49 -1.86 6.59
CA LYS A 57 9.43 -1.33 7.54
C LYS A 57 8.82 -1.19 8.92
N ASN A 58 7.53 -0.96 9.01
CA ASN A 58 6.86 -0.71 10.28
C ASN A 58 5.98 -1.86 10.75
N LYS A 59 6.36 -3.04 10.46
CA LYS A 59 5.60 -4.20 10.88
C LYS A 59 5.65 -4.45 12.36
#